data_fa10759eede5868c15bf4032878862b8
#
_entry.id   fa10759eede5868c15bf4032878862b8
#
_cell.length_a   1.000
_cell.length_b   1.000
_cell.length_c   1.000
_cell.angle_alpha   90.00
_cell.angle_beta   90.00
_cell.angle_gamma   90.00
#
_symmetry.space_group_name_H-M   'P 1'
#
loop_
_entity.id
_entity.type
_entity.pdbx_description
1 polymer ?
#
loop_
_entity_poly.entity_id
_entity_poly.type
_entity_poly.pdbx_seq_one_letter_code
_entity_poly.pdbx_strand_id
1 'polypeptide(L)'
;MSKIPELANVPDVSFIDNLTLDDIKNQLFSDYVKAYKEETGEDITLPPADPATCMMKAFSLLFYQGLKFVDRAGKMDILKYSFGEYLDGIAALKGILRRPASGAITTLRFTVSATRTSVIGIPAHSKVTDEKGNKFATDKYAEIPAGQEYVDVQATALVDRKSVV
;
A
#
# COMPACT_ATOMS: atom_id res chain seq x y z
N MET A 1 2.25 -6.66 -1.62
CA MET A 1 1.70 -8.00 -1.40
C MET A 1 2.69 -8.80 -0.59
N SER A 2 2.31 -9.29 0.57
CA SER A 2 3.16 -10.17 1.38
C SER A 2 3.35 -11.49 0.62
N LYS A 3 4.59 -11.79 0.26
CA LYS A 3 4.92 -13.06 -0.41
C LYS A 3 5.17 -14.14 0.66
N ILE A 4 4.11 -14.62 1.26
CA ILE A 4 4.17 -15.86 2.02
C ILE A 4 4.02 -16.99 0.98
N PRO A 5 5.07 -17.77 0.70
CA PRO A 5 5.05 -18.76 -0.40
C PRO A 5 3.93 -19.79 -0.27
N GLU A 6 3.58 -20.12 0.97
CA GLU A 6 2.53 -21.10 1.28
C GLU A 6 1.12 -20.59 0.88
N LEU A 7 0.90 -19.28 0.87
CA LEU A 7 -0.38 -18.70 0.44
C LEU A 7 -0.55 -18.68 -1.09
N ALA A 8 0.53 -18.88 -1.85
CA ALA A 8 0.45 -18.96 -3.31
C ALA A 8 -0.34 -20.18 -3.79
N ASN A 9 -0.34 -21.26 -3.00
CA ASN A 9 -1.03 -22.51 -3.32
C ASN A 9 -2.51 -22.51 -2.91
N VAL A 10 -2.97 -21.48 -2.20
CA VAL A 10 -4.38 -21.34 -1.84
C VAL A 10 -5.15 -20.90 -3.09
N PRO A 11 -6.24 -21.58 -3.48
CA PRO A 11 -7.05 -21.20 -4.62
C PRO A 11 -7.56 -19.75 -4.50
N ASP A 12 -7.73 -19.09 -5.64
CA ASP A 12 -8.35 -17.78 -5.66
C ASP A 12 -9.85 -17.88 -5.37
N VAL A 13 -10.33 -16.96 -4.55
CA VAL A 13 -11.75 -16.89 -4.16
C VAL A 13 -12.37 -15.66 -4.83
N SER A 14 -13.59 -15.82 -5.34
CA SER A 14 -14.43 -14.73 -5.81
C SER A 14 -15.73 -14.72 -5.01
N PHE A 15 -16.12 -13.56 -4.51
CA PHE A 15 -17.39 -13.34 -3.81
C PHE A 15 -18.50 -12.90 -4.75
N ILE A 16 -18.21 -12.79 -6.04
CA ILE A 16 -19.14 -12.38 -7.10
C ILE A 16 -19.15 -13.38 -8.26
N ASP A 17 -18.81 -14.65 -8.01
CA ASP A 17 -18.81 -15.74 -9.00
C ASP A 17 -18.11 -15.41 -10.32
N ASN A 18 -17.06 -14.55 -10.26
CA ASN A 18 -16.30 -14.05 -11.40
C ASN A 18 -17.14 -13.30 -12.46
N LEU A 19 -18.28 -12.74 -12.09
CA LEU A 19 -19.11 -11.93 -12.97
C LEU A 19 -18.29 -10.81 -13.63
N THR A 20 -18.48 -10.69 -14.95
CA THR A 20 -17.86 -9.63 -15.76
C THR A 20 -18.82 -8.46 -15.97
N LEU A 21 -18.28 -7.32 -16.42
CA LEU A 21 -19.11 -6.17 -16.79
C LEU A 21 -20.08 -6.52 -17.93
N ASP A 22 -19.62 -7.37 -18.90
CA ASP A 22 -20.47 -7.76 -20.03
C ASP A 22 -21.60 -8.69 -19.60
N ASP A 23 -21.38 -9.56 -18.63
CA ASP A 23 -22.45 -10.41 -18.08
C ASP A 23 -23.55 -9.56 -17.46
N ILE A 24 -23.18 -8.59 -16.62
CA ILE A 24 -24.11 -7.67 -15.96
C ILE A 24 -24.85 -6.82 -16.99
N LYS A 25 -24.14 -6.31 -17.99
CA LYS A 25 -24.74 -5.53 -19.06
C LYS A 25 -25.76 -6.34 -19.84
N ASN A 26 -25.40 -7.54 -20.28
CA ASN A 26 -26.26 -8.42 -21.02
C ASN A 26 -27.51 -8.82 -20.23
N GLN A 27 -27.34 -9.12 -18.94
CA GLN A 27 -28.44 -9.41 -18.03
C GLN A 27 -29.41 -8.22 -17.93
N LEU A 28 -28.88 -7.02 -17.67
CA LEU A 28 -29.67 -5.80 -17.52
C LEU A 28 -30.45 -5.48 -18.80
N PHE A 29 -29.85 -5.65 -19.98
CA PHE A 29 -30.52 -5.45 -21.26
C PHE A 29 -31.63 -6.48 -21.47
N SER A 30 -31.36 -7.74 -21.18
CA SER A 30 -32.37 -8.82 -21.29
C SER A 30 -33.55 -8.56 -20.37
N ASP A 31 -33.29 -8.21 -19.12
CA ASP A 31 -34.34 -7.95 -18.13
C ASP A 31 -35.16 -6.72 -18.49
N TYR A 32 -34.52 -5.67 -19.03
CA TYR A 32 -35.25 -4.47 -19.51
C TYR A 32 -36.19 -4.79 -20.69
N VAL A 33 -35.70 -5.50 -21.69
CA VAL A 33 -36.51 -5.88 -22.86
C VAL A 33 -37.70 -6.74 -22.42
N LYS A 34 -37.48 -7.67 -21.51
CA LYS A 34 -38.51 -8.54 -20.96
C LYS A 34 -39.56 -7.74 -20.19
N ALA A 35 -39.14 -6.88 -19.28
CA ALA A 35 -40.01 -6.02 -18.50
C ALA A 35 -40.84 -5.07 -19.39
N TYR A 36 -40.20 -4.49 -20.41
CA TYR A 36 -40.91 -3.62 -21.36
C TYR A 36 -42.02 -4.36 -22.12
N LYS A 37 -41.72 -5.59 -22.58
CA LYS A 37 -42.71 -6.43 -23.27
C LYS A 37 -43.87 -6.87 -22.35
N GLU A 38 -43.56 -7.17 -21.08
CA GLU A 38 -44.55 -7.53 -20.07
C GLU A 38 -45.53 -6.37 -19.79
N GLU A 39 -45.01 -5.13 -19.74
CA GLU A 39 -45.83 -3.95 -19.42
C GLU A 39 -46.58 -3.36 -20.62
N THR A 40 -46.01 -3.39 -21.83
CA THR A 40 -46.56 -2.73 -23.00
C THR A 40 -47.20 -3.70 -24.01
N GLY A 41 -46.80 -4.97 -23.96
CA GLY A 41 -47.17 -5.98 -24.98
C GLY A 41 -46.36 -5.85 -26.28
N GLU A 42 -45.43 -4.88 -26.38
CA GLU A 42 -44.65 -4.61 -27.58
C GLU A 42 -43.20 -5.05 -27.44
N ASP A 43 -42.57 -5.42 -28.55
CA ASP A 43 -41.16 -5.71 -28.60
C ASP A 43 -40.37 -4.41 -28.83
N ILE A 44 -39.36 -4.16 -27.97
CA ILE A 44 -38.46 -2.99 -28.09
C ILE A 44 -37.12 -3.39 -28.68
N THR A 45 -36.62 -2.57 -29.60
CA THR A 45 -35.24 -2.64 -30.09
C THR A 45 -34.42 -1.50 -29.48
N LEU A 46 -33.26 -1.81 -28.94
CA LEU A 46 -32.37 -0.86 -28.24
C LEU A 46 -31.16 -0.50 -29.11
N PRO A 47 -31.22 0.56 -29.93
CA PRO A 47 -30.09 1.04 -30.71
C PRO A 47 -28.96 1.51 -29.79
N PRO A 48 -27.68 1.43 -30.22
CA PRO A 48 -26.54 1.82 -29.39
C PRO A 48 -26.54 3.26 -28.88
N ALA A 49 -27.17 4.19 -29.63
CA ALA A 49 -27.27 5.62 -29.30
C ALA A 49 -28.59 6.01 -28.60
N ASP A 50 -29.46 5.06 -28.33
CA ASP A 50 -30.70 5.33 -27.61
C ASP A 50 -30.43 5.76 -26.16
N PRO A 51 -31.15 6.76 -25.62
CA PRO A 51 -30.95 7.24 -24.25
C PRO A 51 -31.12 6.13 -23.22
N ALA A 52 -32.09 5.21 -23.37
CA ALA A 52 -32.26 4.09 -22.45
C ALA A 52 -31.07 3.13 -22.49
N THR A 53 -30.54 2.86 -23.70
CA THR A 53 -29.30 2.07 -23.89
C THR A 53 -28.12 2.71 -23.19
N CYS A 54 -27.96 4.03 -23.31
CA CYS A 54 -26.87 4.77 -22.66
C CYS A 54 -27.00 4.73 -21.13
N MET A 55 -28.21 4.90 -20.60
CA MET A 55 -28.47 4.79 -19.16
C MET A 55 -28.15 3.39 -18.64
N MET A 56 -28.62 2.33 -19.32
CA MET A 56 -28.36 0.95 -18.90
C MET A 56 -26.87 0.63 -18.89
N LYS A 57 -26.10 1.12 -19.88
CA LYS A 57 -24.61 0.99 -19.86
C LYS A 57 -23.99 1.67 -18.65
N ALA A 58 -24.45 2.88 -18.31
CA ALA A 58 -23.95 3.61 -17.14
C ALA A 58 -24.30 2.88 -15.82
N PHE A 59 -25.53 2.39 -15.69
CA PHE A 59 -25.94 1.59 -14.53
C PHE A 59 -25.17 0.29 -14.42
N SER A 60 -24.94 -0.42 -15.53
CA SER A 60 -24.14 -1.66 -15.52
C SER A 60 -22.74 -1.42 -14.98
N LEU A 61 -22.10 -0.32 -15.38
CA LEU A 61 -20.78 0.05 -14.91
C LEU A 61 -20.79 0.37 -13.41
N LEU A 62 -21.74 1.19 -12.95
CA LEU A 62 -21.86 1.55 -11.55
C LEU A 62 -22.15 0.32 -10.67
N PHE A 63 -23.04 -0.56 -11.12
CA PHE A 63 -23.37 -1.79 -10.42
C PHE A 63 -22.15 -2.75 -10.34
N TYR A 64 -21.44 -2.90 -11.46
CA TYR A 64 -20.20 -3.68 -11.48
C TYR A 64 -19.14 -3.15 -10.51
N GLN A 65 -18.98 -1.81 -10.44
CA GLN A 65 -18.09 -1.21 -9.45
C GLN A 65 -18.49 -1.55 -8.01
N GLY A 66 -19.80 -1.48 -7.71
CA GLY A 66 -20.34 -1.89 -6.41
C GLY A 66 -20.02 -3.36 -6.09
N LEU A 67 -20.21 -4.27 -7.04
CA LEU A 67 -19.85 -5.68 -6.86
C LEU A 67 -18.35 -5.88 -6.63
N LYS A 68 -17.48 -5.12 -7.32
CA LYS A 68 -16.04 -5.15 -7.08
C LYS A 68 -15.66 -4.68 -5.68
N PHE A 69 -16.41 -3.73 -5.11
CA PHE A 69 -16.21 -3.35 -3.70
C PHE A 69 -16.58 -4.47 -2.74
N VAL A 70 -17.70 -5.17 -3.02
CA VAL A 70 -18.13 -6.33 -2.23
C VAL A 70 -17.07 -7.45 -2.29
N ASP A 71 -16.62 -7.82 -3.49
CA ASP A 71 -15.56 -8.81 -3.68
C ASP A 71 -14.29 -8.44 -2.91
N ARG A 72 -13.87 -7.17 -3.01
CA ARG A 72 -12.72 -6.66 -2.27
C ARG A 72 -12.92 -6.72 -0.76
N ALA A 73 -14.08 -6.30 -0.26
CA ALA A 73 -14.39 -6.33 1.16
C ALA A 73 -14.32 -7.76 1.72
N GLY A 74 -14.97 -8.72 1.05
CA GLY A 74 -14.89 -10.13 1.44
C GLY A 74 -13.47 -10.70 1.41
N LYS A 75 -12.68 -10.31 0.43
CA LYS A 75 -11.27 -10.73 0.33
C LYS A 75 -10.38 -10.18 1.43
N MET A 76 -10.70 -9.00 1.99
CA MET A 76 -9.90 -8.41 3.08
C MET A 76 -9.90 -9.24 4.37
N ASP A 77 -10.91 -10.08 4.58
CA ASP A 77 -10.96 -11.01 5.72
C ASP A 77 -10.14 -12.28 5.51
N ILE A 78 -9.60 -12.47 4.32
CA ILE A 78 -8.76 -13.62 3.97
C ILE A 78 -7.29 -13.19 3.98
N LEU A 79 -6.45 -13.88 4.75
CA LEU A 79 -5.02 -13.57 4.90
C LEU A 79 -4.27 -13.41 3.57
N LYS A 80 -4.63 -14.19 2.54
CA LYS A 80 -4.03 -14.14 1.20
C LYS A 80 -4.16 -12.76 0.54
N TYR A 81 -5.28 -12.08 0.76
CA TYR A 81 -5.62 -10.81 0.09
C TYR A 81 -5.54 -9.61 1.01
N SER A 82 -5.46 -9.86 2.32
CA SER A 82 -5.46 -8.82 3.35
C SER A 82 -4.16 -8.01 3.33
N PHE A 83 -4.27 -6.70 3.57
CA PHE A 83 -3.12 -5.79 3.70
C PHE A 83 -3.45 -4.61 4.62
N GLY A 84 -2.40 -3.89 5.04
CA GLY A 84 -2.56 -2.70 5.88
C GLY A 84 -3.26 -3.01 7.20
N GLU A 85 -4.25 -2.21 7.55
CA GLU A 85 -5.01 -2.30 8.81
C GLU A 85 -5.86 -3.56 8.91
N TYR A 86 -6.37 -4.09 7.79
CA TYR A 86 -7.10 -5.36 7.76
C TYR A 86 -6.19 -6.52 8.18
N LEU A 87 -4.96 -6.54 7.65
CA LEU A 87 -3.98 -7.56 8.05
C LEU A 87 -3.60 -7.42 9.53
N ASP A 88 -3.50 -6.20 10.03
CA ASP A 88 -3.22 -5.95 11.45
C ASP A 88 -4.37 -6.46 12.33
N GLY A 89 -5.62 -6.30 11.89
CA GLY A 89 -6.80 -6.87 12.57
C GLY A 89 -6.76 -8.40 12.63
N ILE A 90 -6.47 -9.06 11.50
CA ILE A 90 -6.32 -10.52 11.46
C ILE A 90 -5.17 -11.00 12.35
N ALA A 91 -4.03 -10.30 12.33
CA ALA A 91 -2.87 -10.62 13.15
C ALA A 91 -3.16 -10.46 14.65
N ALA A 92 -3.92 -9.44 15.03
CA ALA A 92 -4.33 -9.18 16.41
C ALA A 92 -5.15 -10.34 16.99
N LEU A 93 -5.97 -11.04 16.20
CA LEU A 93 -6.70 -12.24 16.62
C LEU A 93 -5.76 -13.38 17.07
N LYS A 94 -4.51 -13.36 16.59
CA LYS A 94 -3.46 -14.31 16.98
C LYS A 94 -2.48 -13.72 18.00
N GLY A 95 -2.76 -12.55 18.55
CA GLY A 95 -1.86 -11.85 19.47
C GLY A 95 -0.57 -11.33 18.83
N ILE A 96 -0.54 -11.20 17.50
CA ILE A 96 0.62 -10.70 16.75
C ILE A 96 0.40 -9.21 16.47
N LEU A 97 1.38 -8.39 16.85
CA LEU A 97 1.37 -6.97 16.56
C LEU A 97 2.43 -6.63 15.51
N ARG A 98 2.13 -5.64 14.68
CA ARG A 98 3.11 -5.08 13.75
C ARG A 98 4.27 -4.46 14.53
N ARG A 99 5.49 -4.77 14.13
CA ARG A 99 6.67 -4.09 14.69
C ARG A 99 6.59 -2.60 14.36
N PRO A 100 6.86 -1.72 15.33
CA PRO A 100 6.93 -0.30 15.07
C PRO A 100 8.02 0.00 14.05
N ALA A 101 7.87 1.10 13.34
CA ALA A 101 8.89 1.63 12.45
C ALA A 101 10.18 1.90 13.24
N SER A 102 11.34 1.57 12.66
CA SER A 102 12.65 1.83 13.23
C SER A 102 13.51 2.61 12.24
N GLY A 103 14.21 3.62 12.71
CA GLY A 103 15.13 4.40 11.88
C GLY A 103 16.26 3.53 11.33
N ALA A 104 16.69 3.82 10.11
CA ALA A 104 17.86 3.16 9.52
C ALA A 104 19.13 3.53 10.32
N ILE A 105 19.97 2.54 10.58
CA ILE A 105 21.25 2.73 11.27
C ILE A 105 22.36 2.79 10.22
N THR A 106 23.26 3.74 10.37
CA THR A 106 24.43 3.92 9.50
C THR A 106 25.65 4.34 10.31
N THR A 107 26.83 4.28 9.69
CA THR A 107 28.05 4.84 10.25
C THR A 107 28.40 6.13 9.52
N LEU A 108 28.53 7.21 10.26
CA LEU A 108 28.96 8.51 9.76
C LEU A 108 30.44 8.70 10.04
N ARG A 109 31.20 9.14 9.03
CA ARG A 109 32.57 9.54 9.19
C ARG A 109 32.64 11.06 9.32
N PHE A 110 33.11 11.52 10.47
CA PHE A 110 33.42 12.92 10.71
C PHE A 110 34.91 13.14 10.42
N THR A 111 35.23 14.08 9.53
CA THR A 111 36.60 14.40 9.12
C THR A 111 36.91 15.85 9.43
N VAL A 112 38.18 16.13 9.75
CA VAL A 112 38.72 17.49 9.88
C VAL A 112 39.66 17.78 8.71
N SER A 113 39.72 19.03 8.28
CA SER A 113 40.53 19.46 7.12
C SER A 113 42.06 19.40 7.38
N ALA A 114 42.47 19.32 8.62
CA ALA A 114 43.87 19.17 9.04
C ALA A 114 43.93 18.54 10.42
N THR A 115 44.98 17.76 10.68
CA THR A 115 45.27 17.18 11.99
C THR A 115 45.44 18.27 13.06
N ARG A 116 44.81 18.06 14.20
CA ARG A 116 44.90 18.99 15.35
C ARG A 116 45.61 18.37 16.53
N THR A 117 46.22 19.21 17.34
CA THR A 117 46.92 18.81 18.59
C THR A 117 45.97 18.64 19.77
N SER A 118 44.70 19.05 19.62
CA SER A 118 43.65 18.91 20.63
C SER A 118 42.55 17.95 20.14
N VAL A 119 41.92 17.27 21.08
CA VAL A 119 40.74 16.40 20.83
C VAL A 119 39.55 17.24 20.40
N ILE A 120 38.77 16.76 19.43
CA ILE A 120 37.54 17.39 19.01
C ILE A 120 36.38 16.46 19.37
N GLY A 121 35.51 16.94 20.28
CA GLY A 121 34.33 16.19 20.68
C GLY A 121 33.16 16.36 19.70
N ILE A 122 32.47 15.26 19.41
CA ILE A 122 31.22 15.22 18.65
C ILE A 122 30.10 14.82 19.62
N PRO A 123 29.22 15.74 20.00
CA PRO A 123 28.11 15.42 20.92
C PRO A 123 27.21 14.32 20.40
N ALA A 124 26.63 13.54 21.32
CA ALA A 124 25.50 12.67 20.98
C ALA A 124 24.36 13.52 20.41
N HIS A 125 23.55 12.92 19.53
CA HIS A 125 22.44 13.56 18.84
C HIS A 125 22.82 14.72 17.91
N SER A 126 24.10 14.80 17.49
CA SER A 126 24.54 15.71 16.44
C SER A 126 23.84 15.35 15.13
N LYS A 127 23.15 16.33 14.52
CA LYS A 127 22.34 16.11 13.31
C LYS A 127 23.18 16.31 12.06
N VAL A 128 23.10 15.35 11.15
CA VAL A 128 23.76 15.38 9.84
C VAL A 128 22.69 15.14 8.78
N THR A 129 22.79 15.83 7.65
CA THR A 129 21.89 15.67 6.51
C THR A 129 22.69 15.17 5.30
N ASP A 130 22.17 14.16 4.60
CA ASP A 130 22.76 13.71 3.35
C ASP A 130 22.33 14.61 2.17
N GLU A 131 22.92 14.39 0.98
CA GLU A 131 22.60 15.13 -0.26
C GLU A 131 21.13 14.97 -0.69
N LYS A 132 20.44 13.93 -0.22
CA LYS A 132 19.03 13.63 -0.52
C LYS A 132 18.07 14.21 0.53
N GLY A 133 18.60 14.96 1.52
CA GLY A 133 17.81 15.57 2.58
C GLY A 133 17.44 14.63 3.73
N ASN A 134 17.99 13.41 3.80
CA ASN A 134 17.76 12.51 4.93
C ASN A 134 18.56 13.00 6.14
N LYS A 135 17.92 13.00 7.30
CA LYS A 135 18.52 13.48 8.55
C LYS A 135 18.87 12.30 9.44
N PHE A 136 20.09 12.30 9.93
CA PHE A 136 20.62 11.32 10.89
C PHE A 136 21.05 12.04 12.16
N ALA A 137 21.04 11.34 13.28
CA ALA A 137 21.59 11.82 14.54
C ALA A 137 22.58 10.80 15.08
N THR A 138 23.71 11.27 15.61
CA THR A 138 24.71 10.41 16.27
C THR A 138 24.11 9.76 17.51
N ASP A 139 24.31 8.45 17.69
CA ASP A 139 23.72 7.70 18.81
C ASP A 139 24.51 7.95 20.11
N LYS A 140 25.81 8.20 20.02
CA LYS A 140 26.70 8.38 21.16
C LYS A 140 27.70 9.53 20.95
N TYR A 141 28.21 10.02 22.05
CA TYR A 141 29.36 10.93 22.01
C TYR A 141 30.59 10.21 21.43
N ALA A 142 31.35 10.91 20.60
CA ALA A 142 32.58 10.43 20.01
C ALA A 142 33.63 11.56 19.98
N GLU A 143 34.89 11.20 19.86
CA GLU A 143 36.01 12.15 19.81
C GLU A 143 36.92 11.83 18.62
N ILE A 144 37.38 12.87 17.93
CA ILE A 144 38.51 12.76 17.02
C ILE A 144 39.76 12.97 17.88
N PRO A 145 40.60 11.93 18.08
CA PRO A 145 41.80 12.06 18.91
C PRO A 145 42.81 13.04 18.32
N ALA A 146 43.66 13.62 19.17
CA ALA A 146 44.76 14.44 18.71
C ALA A 146 45.68 13.66 17.74
N GLY A 147 45.99 14.27 16.62
CA GLY A 147 46.79 13.64 15.57
C GLY A 147 46.05 12.74 14.60
N GLN A 148 44.75 12.57 14.77
CA GLN A 148 43.89 11.86 13.80
C GLN A 148 43.02 12.84 12.98
N GLU A 149 42.60 12.41 11.79
CA GLU A 149 41.86 13.25 10.87
C GLU A 149 40.36 12.88 10.81
N TYR A 150 39.97 11.73 11.34
CA TYR A 150 38.56 11.28 11.30
C TYR A 150 38.18 10.41 12.49
N VAL A 151 36.89 10.26 12.69
CA VAL A 151 36.27 9.27 13.57
C VAL A 151 34.99 8.75 12.93
N ASP A 152 34.74 7.46 13.09
CA ASP A 152 33.52 6.81 12.63
C ASP A 152 32.54 6.68 13.80
N VAL A 153 31.31 7.16 13.62
CA VAL A 153 30.27 7.21 14.65
C VAL A 153 28.98 6.60 14.12
N GLN A 154 28.37 5.73 14.92
CA GLN A 154 27.06 5.19 14.61
C GLN A 154 25.98 6.27 14.73
N ALA A 155 25.08 6.31 13.77
CA ALA A 155 23.98 7.26 13.72
C ALA A 155 22.68 6.59 13.24
N THR A 156 21.57 7.07 13.76
CA THR A 156 20.23 6.59 13.43
C THR A 156 19.48 7.66 12.67
N ALA A 157 18.73 7.26 11.63
CA ALA A 157 17.87 8.17 10.87
C ALA A 157 16.75 8.72 11.76
N LEU A 158 16.51 10.04 11.67
CA LEU A 158 15.46 10.72 12.45
C LEU A 158 14.06 10.48 11.90
N VAL A 159 13.97 10.10 10.64
CA VAL A 159 12.70 9.76 9.97
C VAL A 159 12.82 8.36 9.42
N ASP A 160 11.89 7.50 9.83
CA ASP A 160 11.75 6.20 9.20
C ASP A 160 11.13 6.41 7.80
N ARG A 161 11.85 5.99 6.77
CA ARG A 161 11.22 5.84 5.46
C ARG A 161 10.40 4.56 5.52
N LYS A 162 9.07 4.70 5.59
CA LYS A 162 8.19 3.59 5.20
C LYS A 162 8.72 3.10 3.86
N SER A 163 9.24 1.87 3.84
CA SER A 163 9.56 1.22 2.58
C SER A 163 8.27 1.24 1.76
N VAL A 164 8.25 2.03 0.70
CA VAL A 164 7.22 1.95 -0.32
C VAL A 164 7.42 0.60 -0.99
N VAL A 165 6.62 -0.36 -0.58
CA VAL A 165 6.52 -1.67 -1.23
C VAL A 165 5.58 -1.55 -2.43
#